data_6ea893a2d8a347fef69223031c3d6a46
#
_entry.id   6ea893a2d8a347fef69223031c3d6a46
#
_cell.length_a   1.000
_cell.length_b   1.000
_cell.length_c   1.000
_cell.angle_alpha   90.00
_cell.angle_beta   90.00
_cell.angle_gamma   90.00
#
_symmetry.space_group_name_H-M   'P 1'
#
loop_
_entity.id
_entity.type
_entity.pdbx_description
1 polymer ?
#
loop_
_entity_poly.entity_id
_entity_poly.type
_entity_poly.pdbx_seq_one_letter_code
_entity_poly.pdbx_strand_id
1 'polypeptide(L)' 'MNEASERFRVDDQVTWNSEAGHVSGTIIRVHTKDVNYKGHVHHASPQAPQYEIKSNKTDHIAMHKPGALTRLPS' A
#
# COMPACT_ATOMS: atom_id res chain seq x y z
N MET A 1 -9.77 20.72 2.21
CA MET A 1 -9.59 20.22 1.98
C MET A 1 -9.13 19.36 1.81
N ASN A 2 -8.95 18.75 1.50
CA ASN A 2 -8.62 18.02 1.33
C ASN A 2 -8.08 17.25 1.22
N GLU A 3 -7.79 16.97 1.39
CA GLU A 3 -7.24 16.20 1.20
C GLU A 3 -7.41 15.24 0.95
N ALA A 4 -7.46 15.35 0.60
CA ALA A 4 -8.11 14.20 0.19
C ALA A 4 -7.36 12.97 -0.05
N SER A 5 -6.25 13.07 -0.61
CA SER A 5 -5.52 11.85 -0.86
C SER A 5 -4.68 11.54 0.32
N GLU A 6 -4.95 10.40 0.90
CA GLU A 6 -4.09 9.84 1.90
C GLU A 6 -2.73 9.58 1.32
N ARG A 7 -1.73 10.04 2.00
CA ARG A 7 -0.35 9.73 1.64
C ARG A 7 0.28 8.94 2.75
N PHE A 8 0.81 7.80 2.40
CA PHE A 8 1.46 6.90 3.35
C PHE A 8 2.96 6.97 3.15
N ARG A 9 3.71 6.59 4.17
CA ARG A 9 5.16 6.57 4.14
C ARG A 9 5.67 5.20 4.50
N VAL A 10 6.92 4.95 4.17
CA VAL A 10 7.61 3.76 4.66
C VAL A 10 7.49 3.71 6.18
N ASP A 11 7.22 2.54 6.71
CA ASP A 11 7.00 2.25 8.12
C ASP A 11 5.60 2.58 8.63
N ASP A 12 4.74 3.18 7.82
CA ASP A 12 3.34 3.37 8.22
C ASP A 12 2.64 2.03 8.34
N GLN A 13 1.79 1.91 9.36
CA GLN A 13 0.95 0.73 9.57
C GLN A 13 -0.39 0.96 8.91
N VAL A 14 -0.82 0.01 8.09
CA VAL A 14 -2.05 0.13 7.32
C VAL A 14 -2.83 -1.18 7.36
N THR A 15 -4.11 -1.09 7.00
CA THR A 15 -4.95 -2.27 6.78
C THR A 15 -5.57 -2.19 5.40
N TRP A 16 -5.94 -3.34 4.90
CA TRP A 16 -6.71 -3.44 3.66
C TRP A 16 -7.57 -4.69 3.75
N ASN A 17 -8.56 -4.78 2.85
CA ASN A 17 -9.42 -5.95 2.77
C ASN A 17 -8.86 -6.92 1.75
N SER A 18 -8.82 -8.18 2.11
CA SER A 18 -8.45 -9.25 1.21
C SER A 18 -9.56 -10.30 1.24
N GLU A 19 -9.42 -11.33 0.44
CA GLU A 19 -10.37 -12.44 0.46
C GLU A 19 -10.44 -13.11 1.85
N ALA A 20 -9.36 -13.03 2.59
CA ALA A 20 -9.29 -13.61 3.93
C ALA A 20 -9.77 -12.65 5.02
N GLY A 21 -10.28 -11.47 4.65
CA GLY A 21 -10.72 -10.45 5.58
C GLY A 21 -9.72 -9.33 5.72
N HIS A 22 -9.74 -8.66 6.86
CA HIS A 22 -8.84 -7.55 7.11
C HIS A 22 -7.42 -8.03 7.32
N VAL A 23 -6.49 -7.42 6.62
CA VAL A 23 -5.06 -7.71 6.76
C VAL A 23 -4.35 -6.43 7.14
N SER A 24 -3.41 -6.54 8.09
CA SER A 24 -2.59 -5.42 8.50
C SER A 24 -1.17 -5.60 8.00
N GLY A 25 -0.51 -4.51 7.68
CA GLY A 25 0.86 -4.58 7.23
C GLY A 25 1.60 -3.28 7.40
N THR A 26 2.89 -3.32 7.08
CA THR A 26 3.79 -2.18 7.17
C THR A 26 4.22 -1.80 5.77
N ILE A 27 4.15 -0.52 5.45
CA ILE A 27 4.62 -0.02 4.16
C ILE A 27 6.14 -0.10 4.14
N ILE A 28 6.67 -0.82 3.15
CA ILE A 28 8.11 -1.00 3.02
C ILE A 28 8.69 -0.22 1.85
N ARG A 29 7.83 0.23 0.91
CA ARG A 29 8.31 0.99 -0.24
C ARG A 29 7.16 1.77 -0.86
N VAL A 30 7.47 2.94 -1.36
CA VAL A 30 6.50 3.78 -2.09
C VAL A 30 6.98 3.88 -3.53
N HIS A 31 6.10 3.53 -4.46
CA HIS A 31 6.39 3.60 -5.89
C HIS A 31 5.63 4.75 -6.52
N THR A 32 6.34 5.63 -7.18
CA THR A 32 5.74 6.77 -7.89
C THR A 32 5.96 6.68 -9.39
N LYS A 33 6.47 5.54 -9.86
CA LYS A 33 6.65 5.22 -11.27
C LYS A 33 6.13 3.82 -11.49
N ASP A 34 5.85 3.49 -12.74
CA ASP A 34 5.45 2.13 -13.07
C ASP A 34 6.47 1.14 -12.55
N VAL A 35 5.98 0.06 -11.99
CA VAL A 35 6.84 -0.96 -11.40
C VAL A 35 6.38 -2.33 -11.86
N ASN A 36 7.34 -3.18 -12.21
CA ASN A 36 7.07 -4.57 -12.54
C ASN A 36 7.22 -5.38 -11.26
N TYR A 37 6.13 -6.02 -10.86
CA TYR A 37 6.10 -6.81 -9.63
C TYR A 37 5.49 -8.17 -9.94
N LYS A 38 6.26 -9.22 -9.79
CA LYS A 38 5.83 -10.60 -10.05
C LYS A 38 5.26 -10.78 -11.46
N GLY A 39 5.90 -10.15 -12.43
CA GLY A 39 5.50 -10.28 -13.84
C GLY A 39 4.34 -9.37 -14.25
N HIS A 40 3.84 -8.55 -13.34
CA HIS A 40 2.77 -7.61 -13.65
C HIS A 40 3.27 -6.18 -13.51
N VAL A 41 2.88 -5.33 -14.44
CA VAL A 41 3.20 -3.92 -14.37
C VAL A 41 2.10 -3.23 -13.56
N HIS A 42 2.52 -2.56 -12.48
CA HIS A 42 1.63 -1.73 -11.69
C HIS A 42 1.91 -0.29 -12.04
N HIS A 43 0.87 0.41 -12.48
CA HIS A 43 1.03 1.81 -12.88
C HIS A 43 0.99 2.70 -11.65
N ALA A 44 1.98 3.54 -11.54
CA ALA A 44 2.07 4.49 -10.42
C ALA A 44 2.60 5.83 -10.92
N SER A 45 2.26 6.88 -10.20
CA SER A 45 2.74 8.23 -10.49
C SER A 45 2.84 8.98 -9.17
N PRO A 46 3.47 10.17 -9.15
CA PRO A 46 3.49 10.96 -7.91
C PRO A 46 2.10 11.34 -7.41
N GLN A 47 1.12 11.47 -8.31
CA GLN A 47 -0.26 11.78 -7.93
C GLN A 47 -1.06 10.52 -7.55
N ALA A 48 -0.62 9.36 -8.03
CA ALA A 48 -1.30 8.10 -7.78
C ALA A 48 -0.26 7.02 -7.47
N PRO A 49 0.36 7.09 -6.30
CA PRO A 49 1.42 6.13 -5.95
C PRO A 49 0.85 4.75 -5.67
N GLN A 50 1.72 3.76 -5.77
CA GLN A 50 1.43 2.40 -5.32
C GLN A 50 2.31 2.11 -4.11
N TYR A 51 1.76 1.40 -3.15
CA TYR A 51 2.47 1.09 -1.93
C TYR A 51 2.77 -0.39 -1.88
N GLU A 52 4.01 -0.71 -1.56
CA GLU A 52 4.44 -2.07 -1.33
C GLU A 52 4.42 -2.32 0.16
N ILE A 53 3.68 -3.34 0.59
CA ILE A 53 3.33 -3.54 1.98
C ILE A 53 3.66 -4.97 2.37
N LYS A 54 4.31 -5.12 3.50
CA LYS A 54 4.59 -6.43 4.05
C LYS A 54 3.56 -6.74 5.13
N SER A 55 2.89 -7.88 5.00
CA SER A 55 1.92 -8.31 6.01
C SER A 55 2.59 -8.46 7.36
N ASN A 56 1.89 -8.05 8.42
CA ASN A 56 2.43 -8.16 9.77
C ASN A 56 2.39 -9.60 10.30
N LYS A 57 1.58 -10.46 9.70
CA LYS A 57 1.44 -11.84 10.16
C LYS A 57 2.25 -12.83 9.35
N THR A 58 2.58 -12.47 8.13
CA THR A 58 3.29 -13.37 7.22
C THR A 58 4.35 -12.56 6.49
N ASP A 59 5.12 -13.23 5.65
CA ASP A 59 6.11 -12.54 4.81
C ASP A 59 5.52 -12.14 3.46
N HIS A 60 4.21 -12.20 3.30
CA HIS A 60 3.58 -11.83 2.06
C HIS A 60 3.72 -10.34 1.79
N ILE A 61 4.00 -10.02 0.55
CA ILE A 61 4.10 -8.65 0.06
C ILE A 61 2.89 -8.38 -0.82
N ALA A 62 2.29 -7.21 -0.64
CA ALA A 62 1.16 -6.79 -1.44
C ALA A 62 1.44 -5.42 -2.04
N MET A 63 0.82 -5.13 -3.18
CA MET A 63 0.88 -3.82 -3.82
C MET A 63 -0.52 -3.26 -3.85
N HIS A 64 -0.70 -2.08 -3.29
CA HIS A 64 -2.02 -1.45 -3.25
C HIS A 64 -1.93 0.04 -3.52
N LYS A 65 -2.99 0.57 -4.12
CA LYS A 65 -3.18 2.01 -4.27
C LYS A 65 -3.64 2.59 -2.93
N PRO A 66 -3.45 3.90 -2.71
CA PRO A 66 -3.82 4.49 -1.42
C PRO A 66 -5.31 4.33 -1.10
N GLY A 67 -6.17 4.31 -2.11
CA GLY A 67 -7.61 4.15 -1.88
C GLY A 67 -8.00 2.81 -1.28
N ALA A 68 -7.13 1.81 -1.39
CA ALA A 68 -7.39 0.49 -0.82
C ALA A 68 -6.89 0.36 0.62
N LEU A 69 -6.21 1.37 1.13
CA LEU A 69 -5.53 1.29 2.41
C LEU A 69 -6.18 2.22 3.43
N THR A 70 -6.19 1.77 4.67
CA THR A 70 -6.60 2.59 5.81
C THR A 70 -5.46 2.60 6.81
N ARG A 71 -5.12 3.80 7.30
CA ARG A 71 -4.05 3.92 8.28
C ARG A 71 -4.53 3.41 9.63
N LEU A 72 -3.71 2.57 10.25
CA LEU A 72 -3.99 2.11 11.59
C LEU A 72 -3.69 3.22 12.59
N PRO A 73 -4.50 3.39 13.61
CA PRO A 73 -4.19 4.31 14.71
C PRO A 73 -2.89 3.89 15.37
N SER A 74 -2.09 4.84 15.72
CA SER A 74 -0.84 4.56 16.43
C SER A 74 -1.07 4.59 17.94
#